data_2ac3c0d801561defc7ff2ab597f09816
#
_entry.id   2ac3c0d801561defc7ff2ab597f09816
#
_cell.length_a   1.000
_cell.length_b   1.000
_cell.length_c   1.000
_cell.angle_alpha   90.00
_cell.angle_beta   90.00
_cell.angle_gamma   90.00
#
_symmetry.space_group_name_H-M   'P 1'
#
loop_
_entity.id
_entity.type
_entity.pdbx_description
1 polymer ?
#
loop_
_entity_poly.entity_id
_entity_poly.type
_entity_poly.pdbx_seq_one_letter_code
_entity_poly.pdbx_strand_id
1 'polypeptide(L)'
;MTTAAQRIQLQHRAEQEIMRFARPDPITGIKPHALWHKHVHNVDLDPMQVLKMQEMDDHRNTVDFSCRRTGKTAVKEMYCLEYLATIPFQEEGIVAPRLQQSQTNLMYHVDAIRRSQILSGWIGYKSGRRQIADTRYQFHNGSKAICYGIMSQIDGDGLSIGSLEEIDDMPADRLFSRFLPMLG
;
A
#
# COMPACT_ATOMS: atom_id res chain seq x y z
N MET A 1 17.38 -22.29 -5.30
CA MET A 1 16.56 -21.95 -4.08
C MET A 1 17.41 -21.10 -3.15
N THR A 2 16.89 -19.99 -2.65
CA THR A 2 17.60 -19.10 -1.70
C THR A 2 17.62 -19.74 -0.32
N THR A 3 18.77 -19.82 0.33
CA THR A 3 18.90 -20.35 1.70
C THR A 3 18.25 -19.44 2.73
N ALA A 4 18.00 -19.93 3.95
CA ALA A 4 17.44 -19.11 5.04
C ALA A 4 18.37 -17.92 5.37
N ALA A 5 19.68 -18.14 5.42
CA ALA A 5 20.65 -17.08 5.68
C ALA A 5 20.66 -16.00 4.59
N GLN A 6 20.60 -16.41 3.32
CA GLN A 6 20.51 -15.45 2.21
C GLN A 6 19.22 -14.62 2.24
N ARG A 7 18.09 -15.21 2.66
CA ARG A 7 16.82 -14.48 2.83
C ARG A 7 16.91 -13.42 3.91
N ILE A 8 17.47 -13.75 5.07
CA ILE A 8 17.66 -12.80 6.17
C ILE A 8 18.54 -11.64 5.72
N GLN A 9 19.63 -11.91 5.02
CA GLN A 9 20.52 -10.87 4.49
C GLN A 9 19.81 -9.95 3.48
N LEU A 10 19.00 -10.52 2.58
CA LEU A 10 18.21 -9.75 1.61
C LEU A 10 17.17 -8.88 2.31
N GLN A 11 16.47 -9.40 3.32
CA GLN A 11 15.49 -8.66 4.10
C GLN A 11 16.12 -7.50 4.87
N HIS A 12 17.23 -7.74 5.54
CA HIS A 12 17.95 -6.67 6.26
C HIS A 12 18.44 -5.56 5.32
N ARG A 13 18.98 -5.93 4.16
CA ARG A 13 19.38 -4.96 3.13
C ARG A 13 18.16 -4.18 2.60
N ALA A 14 17.06 -4.86 2.34
CA ALA A 14 15.83 -4.22 1.87
C ALA A 14 15.28 -3.22 2.90
N GLU A 15 15.30 -3.57 4.19
CA GLU A 15 14.92 -2.68 5.29
C GLU A 15 15.75 -1.39 5.28
N GLN A 16 17.07 -1.50 5.20
CA GLN A 16 17.95 -0.33 5.18
C GLN A 16 17.65 0.61 4.01
N GLU A 17 17.42 0.05 2.83
CA GLU A 17 17.12 0.84 1.63
C GLU A 17 15.71 1.47 1.67
N ILE A 18 14.70 0.77 2.21
CA ILE A 18 13.34 1.28 2.41
C ILE A 18 13.35 2.44 3.42
N MET A 19 14.06 2.27 4.53
CA MET A 19 14.07 3.26 5.61
C MET A 19 14.94 4.48 5.31
N ARG A 20 15.73 4.46 4.23
CA ARG A 20 16.67 5.54 3.88
C ARG A 20 15.97 6.89 3.66
N PHE A 21 14.80 6.90 3.04
CA PHE A 21 14.00 8.10 2.75
C PHE A 21 12.60 8.06 3.40
N ALA A 22 12.39 7.18 4.39
CA ALA A 22 11.09 7.02 5.04
C ALA A 22 10.79 8.09 6.10
N ARG A 23 11.81 8.79 6.58
CA ARG A 23 11.65 9.80 7.64
C ARG A 23 11.36 11.16 7.06
N PRO A 24 10.47 11.93 7.71
CA PRO A 24 10.27 13.33 7.37
C PRO A 24 11.59 14.13 7.49
N ASP A 25 11.72 15.14 6.65
CA ASP A 25 12.80 16.12 6.78
C ASP A 25 12.72 16.80 8.15
N PRO A 26 13.81 16.88 8.92
CA PRO A 26 13.78 17.38 10.30
C PRO A 26 13.49 18.90 10.40
N ILE A 27 13.62 19.65 9.30
CA ILE A 27 13.37 21.09 9.26
C ILE A 27 11.94 21.37 8.84
N THR A 28 11.47 20.71 7.77
CA THR A 28 10.16 20.98 7.16
C THR A 28 9.06 20.08 7.68
N GLY A 29 9.39 18.94 8.28
CA GLY A 29 8.44 17.91 8.70
C GLY A 29 7.82 17.12 7.53
N ILE A 30 8.23 17.41 6.29
CA ILE A 30 7.66 16.82 5.07
C ILE A 30 8.37 15.53 4.72
N LYS A 31 7.62 14.47 4.43
CA LYS A 31 8.19 13.22 3.93
C LYS A 31 8.68 13.36 2.49
N PRO A 32 9.87 12.83 2.17
CA PRO A 32 10.44 12.93 0.84
C PRO A 32 9.89 11.85 -0.12
N HIS A 33 8.57 11.79 -0.34
CA HIS A 33 7.89 10.79 -1.18
C HIS A 33 8.55 10.60 -2.54
N ALA A 34 8.87 11.70 -3.25
CA ALA A 34 9.51 11.62 -4.56
C ALA A 34 10.85 10.89 -4.52
N LEU A 35 11.67 11.13 -3.50
CA LEU A 35 12.95 10.45 -3.30
C LEU A 35 12.74 8.99 -2.94
N TRP A 36 11.78 8.68 -2.08
CA TRP A 36 11.47 7.31 -1.69
C TRP A 36 11.04 6.48 -2.90
N HIS A 37 10.05 6.95 -3.67
CA HIS A 37 9.54 6.24 -4.84
C HIS A 37 10.60 6.09 -5.93
N LYS A 38 11.40 7.14 -6.17
CA LYS A 38 12.53 7.07 -7.11
C LYS A 38 13.56 6.03 -6.68
N HIS A 39 13.94 6.03 -5.40
CA HIS A 39 14.96 5.13 -4.86
C HIS A 39 14.49 3.68 -4.78
N VAL A 40 13.29 3.45 -4.24
CA VAL A 40 12.80 2.10 -3.92
C VAL A 40 12.34 1.33 -5.15
N HIS A 41 11.65 1.96 -6.09
CA HIS A 41 11.12 1.29 -7.28
C HIS A 41 11.20 2.09 -8.58
N ASN A 42 12.08 3.08 -8.62
CA ASN A 42 12.44 3.87 -9.80
C ASN A 42 11.25 4.55 -10.50
N VAL A 43 10.32 5.08 -9.72
CA VAL A 43 9.19 5.88 -10.20
C VAL A 43 9.46 7.36 -9.96
N ASP A 44 9.33 8.17 -11.02
CA ASP A 44 9.37 9.62 -10.93
C ASP A 44 7.95 10.13 -10.71
N LEU A 45 7.71 10.73 -9.54
CA LEU A 45 6.44 11.38 -9.23
C LEU A 45 6.44 12.82 -9.78
N ASP A 46 5.33 13.21 -10.39
CA ASP A 46 5.14 14.62 -10.72
C ASP A 46 4.77 15.47 -9.47
N PRO A 47 4.92 16.81 -9.53
CA PRO A 47 4.65 17.65 -8.37
C PRO A 47 3.23 17.52 -7.80
N MET A 48 2.23 17.27 -8.63
CA MET A 48 0.84 17.10 -8.18
C MET A 48 0.65 15.76 -7.45
N GLN A 49 1.36 14.71 -7.89
CA GLN A 49 1.35 13.43 -7.19
C GLN A 49 1.99 13.54 -5.81
N VAL A 50 3.12 14.25 -5.71
CA VAL A 50 3.78 14.51 -4.42
C VAL A 50 2.86 15.32 -3.50
N LEU A 51 2.21 16.37 -4.00
CA LEU A 51 1.26 17.16 -3.22
C LEU A 51 0.10 16.30 -2.68
N LYS A 52 -0.47 15.42 -3.50
CA LYS A 52 -1.54 14.50 -3.07
C LYS A 52 -1.07 13.55 -1.97
N MET A 53 0.17 13.06 -2.03
CA MET A 53 0.72 12.21 -0.96
C MET A 53 0.93 12.98 0.34
N GLN A 54 1.38 14.24 0.27
CA GLN A 54 1.47 15.13 1.43
C GLN A 54 0.11 15.39 2.06
N GLU A 55 -0.92 15.62 1.26
CA GLU A 55 -2.32 15.74 1.72
C GLU A 55 -2.79 14.48 2.47
N MET A 56 -2.38 13.29 2.00
CA MET A 56 -2.69 12.03 2.69
C MET A 56 -1.92 11.87 4.01
N ASP A 57 -0.72 12.45 4.16
CA ASP A 57 -0.01 12.50 5.44
C ASP A 57 -0.68 13.45 6.44
N ASP A 58 -1.19 14.59 5.95
CA ASP A 58 -1.73 15.66 6.80
C ASP A 58 -3.18 15.41 7.23
N HIS A 59 -3.91 14.56 6.51
CA HIS A 59 -5.34 14.36 6.71
C HIS A 59 -5.70 12.89 6.92
N ARG A 60 -6.47 12.60 7.98
CA ARG A 60 -6.96 11.25 8.28
C ARG A 60 -7.81 10.65 7.14
N ASN A 61 -8.58 11.49 6.46
CA ASN A 61 -9.44 11.09 5.35
C ASN A 61 -9.24 12.03 4.17
N THR A 62 -9.02 11.46 2.99
CA THR A 62 -8.88 12.22 1.75
C THR A 62 -9.83 11.69 0.68
N VAL A 63 -10.37 12.59 -0.15
CA VAL A 63 -11.23 12.23 -1.28
C VAL A 63 -10.72 12.93 -2.53
N ASP A 64 -10.41 12.17 -3.57
CA ASP A 64 -9.92 12.69 -4.84
C ASP A 64 -11.03 12.66 -5.92
N PHE A 65 -11.56 13.81 -6.26
CA PHE A 65 -12.55 14.03 -7.33
C PHE A 65 -11.95 14.37 -8.69
N SER A 66 -10.65 14.14 -8.87
CA SER A 66 -9.99 14.45 -10.14
C SER A 66 -10.57 13.66 -11.33
N CYS A 67 -10.39 14.20 -12.52
CA CYS A 67 -10.89 13.61 -13.77
C CYS A 67 -10.33 12.19 -13.99
N ARG A 68 -10.96 11.44 -14.90
CA ARG A 68 -10.43 10.14 -15.36
C ARG A 68 -9.04 10.33 -15.98
N ARG A 69 -8.17 9.32 -15.82
CA ARG A 69 -6.79 9.26 -16.36
C ARG A 69 -5.80 10.26 -15.75
N THR A 70 -6.08 10.86 -14.60
CA THR A 70 -5.14 11.70 -13.85
C THR A 70 -4.19 10.91 -12.94
N GLY A 71 -4.24 9.59 -13.00
CA GLY A 71 -3.37 8.73 -12.18
C GLY A 71 -3.74 8.68 -10.70
N LYS A 72 -4.96 9.11 -10.31
CA LYS A 72 -5.40 9.15 -8.90
C LYS A 72 -5.28 7.79 -8.18
N THR A 73 -5.76 6.72 -8.81
CA THR A 73 -5.63 5.37 -8.26
C THR A 73 -4.17 4.98 -8.07
N ALA A 74 -3.31 5.24 -9.07
CA ALA A 74 -1.89 4.93 -8.98
C ALA A 74 -1.19 5.68 -7.83
N VAL A 75 -1.50 6.98 -7.63
CA VAL A 75 -0.93 7.78 -6.53
C VAL A 75 -1.37 7.26 -5.17
N LYS A 76 -2.67 6.99 -5.01
CA LYS A 76 -3.24 6.43 -3.79
C LYS A 76 -2.58 5.09 -3.43
N GLU A 77 -2.51 4.17 -4.40
CA GLU A 77 -1.90 2.85 -4.17
C GLU A 77 -0.38 2.95 -3.94
N MET A 78 0.32 3.86 -4.60
CA MET A 78 1.73 4.12 -4.30
C MET A 78 1.94 4.66 -2.88
N TYR A 79 1.10 5.58 -2.42
CA TYR A 79 1.12 6.07 -1.04
C TYR A 79 0.91 4.92 -0.03
N CYS A 80 -0.11 4.08 -0.25
CA CYS A 80 -0.38 2.93 0.61
C CYS A 80 0.78 1.93 0.61
N LEU A 81 1.41 1.69 -0.54
CA LEU A 81 2.59 0.83 -0.65
C LEU A 81 3.77 1.36 0.19
N GLU A 82 4.07 2.66 0.11
CA GLU A 82 5.09 3.32 0.93
C GLU A 82 4.75 3.21 2.41
N TYR A 83 3.51 3.51 2.80
CA TYR A 83 3.01 3.43 4.16
C TYR A 83 3.21 2.01 4.75
N LEU A 84 2.79 0.98 4.03
CA LEU A 84 2.94 -0.42 4.47
C LEU A 84 4.40 -0.89 4.49
N ALA A 85 5.24 -0.38 3.60
CA ALA A 85 6.65 -0.75 3.56
C ALA A 85 7.44 -0.14 4.73
N THR A 86 7.08 1.07 5.16
CA THR A 86 7.84 1.88 6.14
C THR A 86 7.32 1.75 7.57
N ILE A 87 6.00 1.52 7.76
CA ILE A 87 5.39 1.43 9.10
C ILE A 87 5.04 -0.03 9.38
N PRO A 88 5.52 -0.62 10.48
CA PRO A 88 5.27 -2.03 10.79
C PRO A 88 3.84 -2.29 11.26
N PHE A 89 3.37 -3.52 11.04
CA PHE A 89 2.10 -4.07 11.52
C PHE A 89 0.86 -3.28 11.06
N GLN A 90 0.92 -2.68 9.87
CA GLN A 90 -0.21 -1.99 9.28
C GLN A 90 -0.99 -2.92 8.35
N GLU A 91 -2.30 -2.74 8.29
CA GLU A 91 -3.17 -3.50 7.42
C GLU A 91 -3.99 -2.57 6.53
N GLU A 92 -3.84 -2.74 5.22
CA GLU A 92 -4.63 -2.05 4.22
C GLU A 92 -5.76 -2.94 3.73
N GLY A 93 -6.98 -2.39 3.72
CA GLY A 93 -8.13 -2.93 3.01
C GLY A 93 -8.36 -2.18 1.69
N ILE A 94 -8.13 -2.84 0.56
CA ILE A 94 -8.45 -2.31 -0.76
C ILE A 94 -9.86 -2.78 -1.11
N VAL A 95 -10.82 -1.84 -1.21
CA VAL A 95 -12.24 -2.14 -1.37
C VAL A 95 -12.80 -1.51 -2.64
N ALA A 96 -13.53 -2.30 -3.40
CA ALA A 96 -14.25 -1.88 -4.58
C ALA A 96 -15.64 -2.56 -4.62
N PRO A 97 -16.57 -2.12 -5.50
CA PRO A 97 -17.86 -2.80 -5.67
C PRO A 97 -17.70 -4.30 -5.97
N ARG A 98 -16.68 -4.66 -6.74
CA ARG A 98 -16.34 -6.05 -7.09
C ARG A 98 -14.91 -6.38 -6.72
N LEU A 99 -14.66 -7.62 -6.28
CA LEU A 99 -13.33 -8.10 -5.93
C LEU A 99 -12.30 -7.92 -7.07
N GLN A 100 -12.70 -8.13 -8.32
CA GLN A 100 -11.80 -7.95 -9.47
C GLN A 100 -11.29 -6.51 -9.63
N GLN A 101 -12.10 -5.51 -9.24
CA GLN A 101 -11.68 -4.10 -9.28
C GLN A 101 -10.64 -3.82 -8.18
N SER A 102 -10.85 -4.31 -6.96
CA SER A 102 -9.85 -4.19 -5.89
C SER A 102 -8.56 -4.96 -6.21
N GLN A 103 -8.64 -6.11 -6.88
CA GLN A 103 -7.47 -6.82 -7.39
C GLN A 103 -6.69 -5.98 -8.42
N THR A 104 -7.39 -5.26 -9.31
CA THR A 104 -6.75 -4.36 -10.28
C THR A 104 -5.96 -3.26 -9.55
N ASN A 105 -6.48 -2.74 -8.44
CA ASN A 105 -5.77 -1.75 -7.63
C ASN A 105 -4.55 -2.37 -6.93
N LEU A 106 -4.70 -3.56 -6.34
CA LEU A 106 -3.57 -4.28 -5.73
C LEU A 106 -2.44 -4.55 -6.74
N MET A 107 -2.75 -4.68 -8.02
CA MET A 107 -1.72 -4.90 -9.05
C MET A 107 -0.71 -3.76 -9.15
N TYR A 108 -1.06 -2.52 -8.78
CA TYR A 108 -0.06 -1.44 -8.66
C TYR A 108 1.02 -1.78 -7.65
N HIS A 109 0.64 -2.33 -6.49
CA HIS A 109 1.59 -2.80 -5.47
C HIS A 109 2.39 -4.01 -5.95
N VAL A 110 1.70 -5.03 -6.45
CA VAL A 110 2.33 -6.29 -6.90
C VAL A 110 3.32 -6.04 -8.03
N ASP A 111 2.99 -5.16 -8.97
CA ASP A 111 3.89 -4.79 -10.06
C ASP A 111 5.11 -4.00 -9.57
N ALA A 112 4.92 -3.05 -8.65
CA ALA A 112 6.02 -2.35 -8.01
C ALA A 112 6.95 -3.32 -7.25
N ILE A 113 6.37 -4.24 -6.48
CA ILE A 113 7.11 -5.29 -5.76
C ILE A 113 7.90 -6.20 -6.71
N ARG A 114 7.30 -6.60 -7.83
CA ARG A 114 7.95 -7.48 -8.82
C ARG A 114 9.10 -6.79 -9.56
N ARG A 115 8.97 -5.49 -9.84
CA ARG A 115 9.99 -4.69 -10.56
C ARG A 115 11.12 -4.21 -9.66
N SER A 116 10.88 -4.01 -8.37
CA SER A 116 11.85 -3.54 -7.40
C SER A 116 12.56 -4.69 -6.70
N GLN A 117 13.90 -4.73 -6.78
CA GLN A 117 14.69 -5.68 -6.00
C GLN A 117 14.56 -5.41 -4.50
N ILE A 118 14.43 -4.14 -4.09
CA ILE A 118 14.26 -3.72 -2.70
C ILE A 118 12.94 -4.25 -2.15
N LEU A 119 11.80 -3.89 -2.76
CA LEU A 119 10.48 -4.36 -2.33
C LEU A 119 10.33 -5.88 -2.43
N SER A 120 10.90 -6.47 -3.48
CA SER A 120 10.93 -7.93 -3.65
C SER A 120 11.69 -8.63 -2.53
N GLY A 121 12.79 -8.03 -2.04
CA GLY A 121 13.55 -8.51 -0.87
C GLY A 121 12.80 -8.31 0.45
N TRP A 122 11.87 -7.35 0.52
CA TRP A 122 11.09 -7.02 1.71
C TRP A 122 9.85 -7.88 1.91
N ILE A 123 9.45 -8.68 0.91
CA ILE A 123 8.31 -9.60 1.04
C ILE A 123 8.55 -10.63 2.15
N GLY A 124 7.52 -10.82 3.00
CA GLY A 124 7.51 -11.82 4.06
C GLY A 124 7.51 -13.25 3.52
N TYR A 125 7.91 -14.18 4.37
CA TYR A 125 7.89 -15.62 4.08
C TYR A 125 7.13 -16.35 5.19
N LYS A 126 6.29 -17.33 4.79
CA LYS A 126 5.62 -18.25 5.69
C LYS A 126 5.87 -19.67 5.19
N SER A 127 6.42 -20.54 6.05
CA SER A 127 6.78 -21.92 5.67
C SER A 127 7.62 -22.02 4.39
N GLY A 128 8.58 -21.09 4.21
CA GLY A 128 9.46 -21.04 3.05
C GLY A 128 8.85 -20.47 1.76
N ARG A 129 7.57 -20.09 1.76
CA ARG A 129 6.88 -19.49 0.61
C ARG A 129 6.73 -17.98 0.78
N ARG A 130 6.94 -17.23 -0.32
CA ARG A 130 6.70 -15.78 -0.36
C ARG A 130 5.22 -15.49 -0.11
N GLN A 131 4.96 -14.48 0.70
CA GLN A 131 3.61 -14.04 1.02
C GLN A 131 3.13 -12.98 0.01
N ILE A 132 2.88 -13.42 -1.23
CA ILE A 132 2.34 -12.59 -2.31
C ILE A 132 1.41 -13.43 -3.18
N ALA A 133 0.19 -12.94 -3.39
CA ALA A 133 -0.86 -13.55 -4.20
C ALA A 133 -1.68 -12.44 -4.90
N ASP A 134 -2.62 -12.81 -5.76
CA ASP A 134 -3.43 -11.84 -6.53
C ASP A 134 -4.47 -11.08 -5.69
N THR A 135 -4.70 -11.51 -4.44
CA THR A 135 -5.67 -10.88 -3.53
C THR A 135 -5.03 -10.28 -2.28
N ARG A 136 -3.73 -10.53 -2.04
CA ARG A 136 -3.04 -10.04 -0.84
C ARG A 136 -1.53 -10.19 -0.96
N TYR A 137 -0.81 -9.37 -0.21
CA TYR A 137 0.60 -9.63 0.10
C TYR A 137 0.91 -9.23 1.56
N GLN A 138 2.07 -9.67 2.05
CA GLN A 138 2.59 -9.28 3.36
C GLN A 138 4.08 -8.99 3.26
N PHE A 139 4.49 -7.86 3.86
CA PHE A 139 5.89 -7.49 4.04
C PHE A 139 6.51 -8.17 5.27
N HIS A 140 7.84 -8.14 5.32
CA HIS A 140 8.60 -8.71 6.44
C HIS A 140 8.34 -7.99 7.78
N ASN A 141 8.03 -6.68 7.75
CA ASN A 141 7.65 -5.89 8.93
C ASN A 141 6.25 -6.22 9.48
N GLY A 142 5.55 -7.22 8.92
CA GLY A 142 4.22 -7.64 9.33
C GLY A 142 3.07 -6.90 8.65
N SER A 143 3.35 -5.80 7.94
CA SER A 143 2.30 -5.05 7.23
C SER A 143 1.80 -5.80 6.01
N LYS A 144 0.52 -5.66 5.69
CA LYS A 144 -0.16 -6.41 4.62
C LYS A 144 -1.21 -5.56 3.91
N ALA A 145 -1.48 -5.91 2.65
CA ALA A 145 -2.63 -5.42 1.90
C ALA A 145 -3.53 -6.58 1.49
N ILE A 146 -4.84 -6.37 1.56
CA ILE A 146 -5.86 -7.37 1.26
C ILE A 146 -6.98 -6.74 0.43
N CYS A 147 -7.40 -7.44 -0.64
CA CYS A 147 -8.52 -7.03 -1.49
C CYS A 147 -9.85 -7.54 -0.96
N TYR A 148 -10.86 -6.67 -1.01
CA TYR A 148 -12.24 -7.00 -0.68
C TYR A 148 -13.20 -6.52 -1.80
N GLY A 149 -14.21 -7.33 -2.11
CA GLY A 149 -15.41 -6.83 -2.76
C GLY A 149 -16.40 -6.41 -1.67
N ILE A 150 -17.02 -5.24 -1.78
CA ILE A 150 -17.93 -4.73 -0.73
C ILE A 150 -19.10 -5.68 -0.43
N MET A 151 -19.50 -6.51 -1.42
CA MET A 151 -20.55 -7.51 -1.25
C MET A 151 -20.07 -8.82 -0.61
N SER A 152 -18.75 -9.03 -0.51
CA SER A 152 -18.17 -10.20 0.15
C SER A 152 -18.32 -10.08 1.66
N GLN A 153 -18.13 -11.21 2.35
CA GLN A 153 -17.93 -11.16 3.80
C GLN A 153 -16.58 -10.50 4.06
N ILE A 154 -16.63 -9.33 4.67
CA ILE A 154 -15.45 -8.59 5.12
C ILE A 154 -15.33 -8.89 6.60
N ASP A 155 -14.51 -9.87 6.95
CA ASP A 155 -14.18 -10.18 8.32
C ASP A 155 -12.71 -9.83 8.53
N GLY A 156 -12.42 -8.92 9.44
CA GLY A 156 -11.04 -8.49 9.71
C GLY A 156 -10.89 -7.93 11.11
N ASP A 157 -9.68 -8.01 11.62
CA ASP A 157 -9.29 -7.60 12.97
C ASP A 157 -9.09 -6.07 13.12
N GLY A 158 -9.55 -5.30 12.15
CA GLY A 158 -9.33 -3.86 12.06
C GLY A 158 -8.29 -3.51 10.99
N LEU A 159 -8.55 -2.40 10.29
CA LEU A 159 -7.70 -1.90 9.22
C LEU A 159 -7.02 -0.60 9.66
N SER A 160 -5.74 -0.46 9.35
CA SER A 160 -4.99 0.78 9.60
C SER A 160 -5.27 1.82 8.53
N ILE A 161 -5.54 1.36 7.31
CA ILE A 161 -5.83 2.21 6.15
C ILE A 161 -6.87 1.54 5.24
N GLY A 162 -7.80 2.33 4.72
CA GLY A 162 -8.80 1.89 3.76
C GLY A 162 -8.63 2.59 2.42
N SER A 163 -8.41 1.82 1.36
CA SER A 163 -8.35 2.30 -0.02
C SER A 163 -9.67 1.96 -0.71
N LEU A 164 -10.54 2.98 -0.92
CA LEU A 164 -11.84 2.83 -1.55
C LEU A 164 -11.79 3.29 -3.01
N GLU A 165 -12.38 2.52 -3.90
CA GLU A 165 -12.49 2.83 -5.32
C GLU A 165 -13.94 2.74 -5.76
N GLU A 166 -14.39 3.69 -6.61
CA GLU A 166 -15.76 3.76 -7.11
C GLU A 166 -16.82 3.74 -5.98
N ILE A 167 -16.62 4.57 -4.96
CA ILE A 167 -17.44 4.61 -3.75
C ILE A 167 -18.93 4.87 -4.06
N ASP A 168 -19.21 5.62 -5.15
CA ASP A 168 -20.58 5.93 -5.59
C ASP A 168 -21.35 4.67 -6.04
N ASP A 169 -20.65 3.64 -6.46
CA ASP A 169 -21.22 2.35 -6.88
C ASP A 169 -21.32 1.35 -5.72
N MET A 170 -20.92 1.73 -4.50
CA MET A 170 -20.99 0.86 -3.32
C MET A 170 -22.34 1.04 -2.61
N PRO A 171 -23.02 -0.05 -2.19
CA PRO A 171 -24.17 0.03 -1.32
C PRO A 171 -23.81 0.70 0.02
N ALA A 172 -24.48 1.81 0.34
CA ALA A 172 -24.19 2.61 1.53
C ALA A 172 -24.31 1.80 2.83
N ASP A 173 -25.33 0.92 2.95
CA ASP A 173 -25.52 0.05 4.09
C ASP A 173 -24.31 -0.86 4.34
N ARG A 174 -23.71 -1.41 3.28
CA ARG A 174 -22.51 -2.25 3.38
C ARG A 174 -21.28 -1.43 3.76
N LEU A 175 -21.10 -0.28 3.13
CA LEU A 175 -19.99 0.61 3.41
C LEU A 175 -20.00 1.03 4.88
N PHE A 176 -21.14 1.56 5.39
CA PHE A 176 -21.25 2.10 6.74
C PHE A 176 -21.36 1.02 7.83
N SER A 177 -21.97 -0.14 7.54
CA SER A 177 -22.17 -1.18 8.56
C SER A 177 -21.05 -2.21 8.62
N ARG A 178 -20.26 -2.35 7.56
CA ARG A 178 -19.26 -3.41 7.47
C ARG A 178 -17.84 -2.91 7.35
N PHE A 179 -17.57 -2.02 6.37
CA PHE A 179 -16.20 -1.63 6.06
C PHE A 179 -15.70 -0.49 6.96
N LEU A 180 -16.43 0.63 7.03
CA LEU A 180 -15.96 1.78 7.82
C LEU A 180 -15.72 1.48 9.30
N PRO A 181 -16.49 0.60 9.97
CA PRO A 181 -16.20 0.23 11.36
C PRO A 181 -14.88 -0.53 11.55
N MET A 182 -14.28 -1.08 10.48
CA MET A 182 -12.98 -1.73 10.55
C MET A 182 -11.82 -0.73 10.57
N LEU A 183 -12.06 0.50 10.15
CA LEU A 183 -11.09 1.61 10.21
C LEU A 183 -11.13 2.19 11.63
N GLY A 184 -10.24 1.72 12.50
CA GLY A 184 -10.14 2.11 13.90
C GLY A 184 -9.63 3.52 14.17
#